data_6efea70a438508a34248ce5dc5a9e96f
#
_entry.id   6efea70a438508a34248ce5dc5a9e96f
#
_cell.length_a   1.000
_cell.length_b   1.000
_cell.length_c   1.000
_cell.angle_alpha   90.00
_cell.angle_beta   90.00
_cell.angle_gamma   90.00
#
_symmetry.space_group_name_H-M   'P 1'
#
loop_
_entity.id
_entity.type
_entity.pdbx_description
1 polymer ?
#
loop_
_entity_poly.entity_id
_entity_poly.type
_entity_poly.pdbx_seq_one_letter_code
_entity_poly.pdbx_strand_id
1 'polypeptide(L)'
;MRLTYFGKIGDGNTSLLRNAGLAGLLSRSSTRKANLVNSLQMAEHRGWNVAEAHEKRSIHTDSIRLEVETDSGVTVVEGVVLLEKPRLIQVDGIYCELALSGFLIFMKNQDVPGVIGHVGTVLGRNKINIANFSLGRRDAPSAPGEPLEAVALVSTDELVPESVLAQLRDNPAVKFARSVEFRA
;
A
#
# COMPACT_ATOMS: atom_id res chain seq x y z
N MET A 1 -3.55 13.97 6.12
CA MET A 1 -2.97 13.37 4.91
C MET A 1 -1.93 14.31 4.33
N ARG A 2 -0.76 13.80 3.95
CA ARG A 2 0.28 14.55 3.24
C ARG A 2 0.62 13.83 1.94
N LEU A 3 0.75 14.58 0.86
CA LEU A 3 1.29 14.12 -0.42
C LEU A 3 2.63 14.79 -0.65
N THR A 4 3.65 14.00 -0.99
CA THR A 4 4.94 14.52 -1.42
C THR A 4 5.21 14.05 -2.84
N TYR A 5 5.44 15.00 -3.72
CA TYR A 5 5.76 14.76 -5.13
C TYR A 5 7.28 14.86 -5.30
N PHE A 6 7.89 13.83 -5.85
CA PHE A 6 9.31 13.78 -6.12
C PHE A 6 9.56 13.87 -7.63
N GLY A 7 10.49 14.73 -8.02
CA GLY A 7 10.85 14.93 -9.41
C GLY A 7 9.91 15.91 -10.14
N LYS A 8 9.77 15.73 -11.45
CA LYS A 8 9.04 16.66 -12.33
C LYS A 8 7.52 16.59 -12.19
N ILE A 9 6.98 15.52 -11.63
CA ILE A 9 5.54 15.36 -11.43
C ILE A 9 4.93 16.47 -10.55
N GLY A 10 5.76 17.09 -9.72
CA GLY A 10 5.39 18.23 -8.88
C GLY A 10 5.47 19.60 -9.56
N ASP A 11 6.05 19.72 -10.75
CA ASP A 11 6.29 21.01 -11.41
C ASP A 11 5.00 21.62 -11.99
N GLY A 12 3.93 20.84 -12.13
CA GLY A 12 2.65 21.24 -12.69
C GLY A 12 1.53 21.38 -11.64
N ASN A 13 0.29 21.39 -12.13
CA ASN A 13 -0.88 21.41 -11.28
C ASN A 13 -1.14 20.01 -10.70
N THR A 14 -0.88 19.83 -9.42
CA THR A 14 -1.03 18.56 -8.69
C THR A 14 -2.45 18.31 -8.15
N SER A 15 -3.39 19.24 -8.37
CA SER A 15 -4.76 19.15 -7.82
C SER A 15 -5.46 17.85 -8.18
N LEU A 16 -5.25 17.34 -9.40
CA LEU A 16 -5.86 16.08 -9.85
C LEU A 16 -5.30 14.90 -9.05
N LEU A 17 -3.99 14.86 -8.83
CA LEU A 17 -3.30 13.80 -8.08
C LEU A 17 -3.73 13.81 -6.61
N ARG A 18 -3.75 14.99 -5.99
CA ARG A 18 -4.27 15.19 -4.62
C ARG A 18 -5.69 14.70 -4.51
N ASN A 19 -6.56 15.15 -5.40
CA ASN A 19 -7.98 14.81 -5.36
C ASN A 19 -8.22 13.30 -5.60
N ALA A 20 -7.40 12.66 -6.43
CA ALA A 20 -7.44 11.22 -6.63
C ALA A 20 -7.06 10.47 -5.34
N GLY A 21 -5.99 10.88 -4.66
CA GLY A 21 -5.58 10.32 -3.37
C GLY A 21 -6.69 10.46 -2.31
N LEU A 22 -7.29 11.65 -2.21
CA LEU A 22 -8.41 11.91 -1.30
C LEU A 22 -9.64 11.04 -1.64
N ALA A 23 -10.00 10.95 -2.92
CA ALA A 23 -11.13 10.13 -3.36
C ALA A 23 -10.92 8.66 -3.01
N GLY A 24 -9.70 8.14 -3.17
CA GLY A 24 -9.31 6.78 -2.78
C GLY A 24 -9.50 6.52 -1.28
N LEU A 25 -9.02 7.41 -0.42
CA LEU A 25 -9.18 7.31 1.03
C LEU A 25 -10.64 7.43 1.47
N LEU A 26 -11.37 8.41 0.93
CA LEU A 26 -12.77 8.66 1.26
C LEU A 26 -13.70 7.55 0.79
N SER A 27 -13.39 6.87 -0.31
CA SER A 27 -14.21 5.79 -0.86
C SER A 27 -14.44 4.63 0.12
N ARG A 28 -13.53 4.43 1.06
CA ARG A 28 -13.60 3.37 2.09
C ARG A 28 -14.29 3.82 3.37
N SER A 29 -14.43 5.14 3.58
CA SER A 29 -14.90 5.72 4.85
C SER A 29 -16.18 6.55 4.70
N SER A 30 -16.81 6.57 3.52
CA SER A 30 -17.97 7.42 3.23
C SER A 30 -19.08 6.67 2.52
N THR A 31 -20.32 6.90 2.95
CA THR A 31 -21.53 6.48 2.21
C THR A 31 -21.76 7.32 0.96
N ARG A 32 -21.29 8.57 0.94
CA ARG A 32 -21.34 9.44 -0.24
C ARG A 32 -20.12 9.15 -1.11
N LYS A 33 -20.34 8.91 -2.40
CA LYS A 33 -19.27 8.60 -3.36
C LYS A 33 -18.37 9.82 -3.54
N ALA A 34 -17.11 9.68 -3.13
CA ALA A 34 -16.05 10.65 -3.40
C ALA A 34 -15.54 10.49 -4.84
N ASN A 35 -15.16 11.61 -5.46
CA ASN A 35 -14.59 11.67 -6.80
C ASN A 35 -13.58 12.82 -6.91
N LEU A 36 -12.98 13.00 -8.08
CA LEU A 36 -11.94 14.00 -8.32
C LEU A 36 -12.41 15.46 -8.13
N VAL A 37 -13.72 15.71 -8.18
CA VAL A 37 -14.28 17.06 -8.05
C VAL A 37 -14.61 17.39 -6.59
N ASN A 38 -15.21 16.45 -5.85
CA ASN A 38 -15.76 16.71 -4.52
C ASN A 38 -14.89 16.25 -3.35
N SER A 39 -13.80 15.49 -3.62
CA SER A 39 -13.00 14.85 -2.56
C SER A 39 -12.32 15.85 -1.62
N LEU A 40 -11.82 16.98 -2.13
CA LEU A 40 -11.18 17.99 -1.28
C LEU A 40 -12.21 18.61 -0.32
N GLN A 41 -13.37 19.03 -0.83
CA GLN A 41 -14.45 19.60 0.00
C GLN A 41 -14.95 18.59 1.05
N MET A 42 -15.04 17.30 0.66
CA MET A 42 -15.45 16.25 1.60
C MET A 42 -14.42 16.02 2.71
N ALA A 43 -13.12 16.11 2.40
CA ALA A 43 -12.04 16.01 3.38
C ALA A 43 -12.07 17.21 4.35
N GLU A 44 -12.21 18.42 3.84
CA GLU A 44 -12.32 19.65 4.63
C GLU A 44 -13.53 19.63 5.59
N HIS A 45 -14.71 19.21 5.12
CA HIS A 45 -15.89 19.05 5.95
C HIS A 45 -15.72 18.02 7.08
N ARG A 46 -14.77 17.09 6.95
CA ARG A 46 -14.39 16.11 7.98
C ARG A 46 -13.26 16.58 8.88
N GLY A 47 -12.78 17.80 8.68
CA GLY A 47 -11.67 18.36 9.44
C GLY A 47 -10.32 17.70 9.09
N TRP A 48 -10.19 17.05 7.93
CA TRP A 48 -8.92 16.48 7.53
C TRP A 48 -7.91 17.56 7.17
N ASN A 49 -6.74 17.46 7.73
CA ASN A 49 -5.62 18.29 7.31
C ASN A 49 -4.99 17.68 6.04
N VAL A 50 -4.96 18.45 4.95
CA VAL A 50 -4.41 18.04 3.66
C VAL A 50 -3.22 18.92 3.34
N ALA A 51 -2.04 18.33 3.23
CA ALA A 51 -0.80 19.03 2.92
C ALA A 51 -0.16 18.46 1.64
N GLU A 52 0.49 19.31 0.87
CA GLU A 52 1.29 18.94 -0.30
C GLU A 52 2.70 19.46 -0.15
N ALA A 53 3.69 18.70 -0.58
CA ALA A 53 5.09 19.07 -0.62
C ALA A 53 5.70 18.65 -1.98
N HIS A 54 6.69 19.40 -2.43
CA HIS A 54 7.43 19.15 -3.66
C HIS A 54 8.89 19.01 -3.31
N GLU A 55 9.50 17.90 -3.64
CA GLU A 55 10.90 17.62 -3.35
C GLU A 55 11.66 17.22 -4.60
N LYS A 56 12.86 17.80 -4.75
CA LYS A 56 13.81 17.38 -5.79
C LYS A 56 14.61 16.20 -5.26
N ARG A 57 14.45 15.02 -5.88
CA ARG A 57 15.34 13.88 -5.67
C ARG A 57 16.34 13.77 -6.80
N SER A 58 17.53 13.29 -6.48
CA SER A 58 18.57 12.96 -7.47
C SER A 58 18.29 11.69 -8.26
N ILE A 59 17.23 10.94 -7.92
CA ILE A 59 16.78 9.75 -8.64
C ILE A 59 15.93 10.17 -9.84
N HIS A 60 16.21 9.55 -10.99
CA HIS A 60 15.63 9.93 -12.30
C HIS A 60 14.15 9.54 -12.48
N THR A 61 13.48 9.02 -11.45
CA THR A 61 12.09 8.54 -11.55
C THR A 61 11.18 9.38 -10.67
N ASP A 62 10.15 9.94 -11.29
CA ASP A 62 9.09 10.66 -10.59
C ASP A 62 8.32 9.70 -9.69
N SER A 63 8.05 10.10 -8.44
CA SER A 63 7.25 9.30 -7.51
C SER A 63 6.30 10.18 -6.69
N ILE A 64 5.28 9.54 -6.14
CA ILE A 64 4.33 10.15 -5.21
C ILE A 64 4.36 9.36 -3.92
N ARG A 65 4.62 10.06 -2.81
CA ARG A 65 4.48 9.52 -1.45
C ARG A 65 3.18 10.04 -0.85
N LEU A 66 2.39 9.11 -0.33
CA LEU A 66 1.20 9.40 0.44
C LEU A 66 1.43 8.99 1.89
N GLU A 67 1.27 9.94 2.81
CA GLU A 67 1.31 9.74 4.25
C GLU A 67 -0.08 10.00 4.82
N VAL A 68 -0.59 9.05 5.59
CA VAL A 68 -1.89 9.14 6.27
C VAL A 68 -1.67 8.93 7.76
N GLU A 69 -1.98 9.95 8.54
CA GLU A 69 -1.97 9.92 9.99
C GLU A 69 -3.39 9.66 10.51
N THR A 70 -3.53 8.74 11.41
CA THR A 70 -4.77 8.36 12.08
C THR A 70 -4.51 8.14 13.57
N ASP A 71 -5.56 7.97 14.35
CA ASP A 71 -5.45 7.62 15.78
C ASP A 71 -4.68 6.30 16.01
N SER A 72 -4.63 5.44 15.00
CA SER A 72 -3.91 4.15 15.04
C SER A 72 -2.43 4.26 14.63
N GLY A 73 -1.96 5.44 14.24
CA GLY A 73 -0.60 5.70 13.78
C GLY A 73 -0.50 6.24 12.36
N VAL A 74 0.72 6.27 11.86
CA VAL A 74 1.06 6.80 10.54
C VAL A 74 1.32 5.64 9.58
N THR A 75 0.75 5.72 8.37
CA THR A 75 1.06 4.81 7.27
C THR A 75 1.59 5.62 6.09
N VAL A 76 2.69 5.17 5.54
CA VAL A 76 3.36 5.82 4.40
C VAL A 76 3.45 4.84 3.24
N VAL A 77 3.02 5.26 2.06
CA VAL A 77 3.19 4.49 0.83
C VAL A 77 3.82 5.36 -0.23
N GLU A 78 4.66 4.77 -1.07
CA GLU A 78 5.24 5.46 -2.22
C GLU A 78 5.03 4.65 -3.50
N GLY A 79 4.59 5.33 -4.55
CA GLY A 79 4.32 4.75 -5.85
C GLY A 79 4.98 5.51 -6.98
N VAL A 80 5.20 4.79 -8.08
CA VAL A 80 5.78 5.29 -9.32
C VAL A 80 4.99 4.78 -10.52
N VAL A 81 5.19 5.38 -11.67
CA VAL A 81 4.79 4.80 -12.96
C VAL A 81 6.04 4.30 -13.67
N LEU A 82 6.15 3.00 -13.84
CA LEU A 82 7.25 2.35 -14.59
C LEU A 82 6.68 1.58 -15.78
N LEU A 83 7.24 1.82 -16.97
CA LEU A 83 6.76 1.18 -18.20
C LEU A 83 5.24 1.31 -18.36
N GLU A 84 4.72 2.50 -18.14
CA GLU A 84 3.29 2.87 -18.22
C GLU A 84 2.37 2.14 -17.21
N LYS A 85 2.96 1.46 -16.22
CA LYS A 85 2.21 0.75 -15.17
C LYS A 85 2.42 1.40 -13.81
N PRO A 86 1.35 1.67 -13.06
CA PRO A 86 1.47 2.13 -11.68
C PRO A 86 2.03 1.00 -10.81
N ARG A 87 3.03 1.32 -9.98
CA ARG A 87 3.68 0.39 -9.07
C ARG A 87 3.79 0.97 -7.67
N LEU A 88 3.53 0.14 -6.68
CA LEU A 88 3.93 0.42 -5.31
C LEU A 88 5.40 0.05 -5.17
N ILE A 89 6.20 0.94 -4.58
CA ILE A 89 7.65 0.72 -4.40
C ILE A 89 8.10 0.78 -2.93
N GLN A 90 7.27 1.33 -2.04
CA GLN A 90 7.61 1.40 -0.62
C GLN A 90 6.34 1.43 0.24
N VAL A 91 6.39 0.77 1.40
CA VAL A 91 5.40 0.85 2.47
C VAL A 91 6.12 0.99 3.80
N ASP A 92 5.81 2.05 4.57
CA ASP A 92 6.36 2.35 5.90
C ASP A 92 7.90 2.28 5.95
N GLY A 93 8.57 2.76 4.88
CA GLY A 93 10.02 2.73 4.76
C GLY A 93 10.59 1.40 4.25
N ILE A 94 9.78 0.37 4.06
CA ILE A 94 10.20 -0.93 3.52
C ILE A 94 10.05 -0.93 2.01
N TYR A 95 11.13 -1.16 1.28
CA TYR A 95 11.10 -1.30 -0.18
C TYR A 95 10.46 -2.63 -0.59
N CYS A 96 9.43 -2.53 -1.41
CA CYS A 96 8.72 -3.66 -2.00
C CYS A 96 8.14 -3.21 -3.34
N GLU A 97 8.32 -3.97 -4.39
CA GLU A 97 7.87 -3.55 -5.72
C GLU A 97 6.81 -4.49 -6.27
N LEU A 98 5.63 -3.93 -6.57
CA LEU A 98 4.56 -4.66 -7.24
C LEU A 98 3.68 -3.74 -8.09
N ALA A 99 3.20 -4.25 -9.22
CA ALA A 99 2.21 -3.53 -10.03
C ALA A 99 0.87 -3.39 -9.28
N LEU A 100 0.29 -2.19 -9.31
CA LEU A 100 -1.02 -1.90 -8.73
C LEU A 100 -2.13 -2.25 -9.73
N SER A 101 -2.36 -3.54 -9.94
CA SER A 101 -3.37 -4.05 -10.87
C SER A 101 -3.92 -5.39 -10.41
N GLY A 102 -5.19 -5.69 -10.73
CA GLY A 102 -5.84 -6.94 -10.38
C GLY A 102 -6.04 -7.12 -8.87
N PHE A 103 -5.82 -8.33 -8.39
CA PHE A 103 -6.04 -8.67 -6.98
C PHE A 103 -4.71 -8.83 -6.25
N LEU A 104 -4.62 -8.22 -5.08
CA LEU A 104 -3.45 -8.27 -4.23
C LEU A 104 -3.81 -8.71 -2.82
N ILE A 105 -2.95 -9.50 -2.18
CA ILE A 105 -2.89 -9.58 -0.74
C ILE A 105 -1.78 -8.64 -0.26
N PHE A 106 -2.12 -7.71 0.59
CA PHE A 106 -1.17 -6.91 1.35
C PHE A 106 -0.97 -7.52 2.72
N MET A 107 0.27 -7.80 3.10
CA MET A 107 0.62 -8.39 4.39
C MET A 107 1.74 -7.61 5.07
N LYS A 108 1.64 -7.52 6.40
CA LYS A 108 2.76 -7.14 7.28
C LYS A 108 3.10 -8.35 8.16
N ASN A 109 4.35 -8.73 8.21
CA ASN A 109 4.81 -9.89 8.95
C ASN A 109 6.20 -9.68 9.55
N GLN A 110 6.58 -10.53 10.48
CA GLN A 110 7.96 -10.69 10.90
C GLN A 110 8.72 -11.50 9.86
N ASP A 111 9.97 -11.11 9.56
CA ASP A 111 10.84 -11.83 8.63
C ASP A 111 11.45 -13.03 9.35
N VAL A 112 10.72 -14.13 9.36
CA VAL A 112 11.17 -15.39 9.94
C VAL A 112 10.97 -16.55 8.96
N PRO A 113 11.82 -17.59 9.03
CA PRO A 113 11.66 -18.77 8.19
C PRO A 113 10.27 -19.38 8.30
N GLY A 114 9.74 -19.85 7.14
CA GLY A 114 8.46 -20.54 7.07
C GLY A 114 7.26 -19.66 6.70
N VAL A 115 7.33 -18.33 6.82
CA VAL A 115 6.20 -17.43 6.48
C VAL A 115 5.80 -17.58 5.01
N ILE A 116 6.75 -17.53 4.07
CA ILE A 116 6.44 -17.69 2.64
C ILE A 116 5.84 -19.07 2.35
N GLY A 117 6.41 -20.12 2.97
CA GLY A 117 5.89 -21.48 2.84
C GLY A 117 4.46 -21.63 3.38
N HIS A 118 4.15 -20.95 4.50
CA HIS A 118 2.81 -20.89 5.05
C HIS A 118 1.82 -20.23 4.08
N VAL A 119 2.19 -19.06 3.54
CA VAL A 119 1.36 -18.34 2.55
C VAL A 119 1.09 -19.21 1.33
N GLY A 120 2.13 -19.80 0.74
CA GLY A 120 1.99 -20.69 -0.42
C GLY A 120 1.13 -21.91 -0.13
N THR A 121 1.28 -22.50 1.07
CA THR A 121 0.48 -23.66 1.50
C THR A 121 -0.99 -23.31 1.69
N VAL A 122 -1.28 -22.21 2.37
CA VAL A 122 -2.66 -21.74 2.60
C VAL A 122 -3.36 -21.43 1.28
N LEU A 123 -2.71 -20.64 0.42
CA LEU A 123 -3.29 -20.28 -0.88
C LEU A 123 -3.49 -21.51 -1.77
N GLY A 124 -2.49 -22.39 -1.87
CA GLY A 124 -2.57 -23.62 -2.66
C GLY A 124 -3.67 -24.56 -2.19
N ARG A 125 -3.85 -24.76 -0.87
CA ARG A 125 -4.95 -25.57 -0.31
C ARG A 125 -6.34 -25.00 -0.65
N ASN A 126 -6.43 -23.67 -0.76
CA ASN A 126 -7.67 -22.99 -1.14
C ASN A 126 -7.79 -22.80 -2.68
N LYS A 127 -6.90 -23.41 -3.47
CA LYS A 127 -6.88 -23.38 -4.95
C LYS A 127 -6.68 -21.96 -5.52
N ILE A 128 -6.09 -21.06 -4.75
CA ILE A 128 -5.79 -19.70 -5.17
C ILE A 128 -4.37 -19.66 -5.76
N ASN A 129 -4.25 -19.24 -7.00
CA ASN A 129 -2.98 -19.14 -7.69
C ASN A 129 -2.24 -17.85 -7.30
N ILE A 130 -0.92 -17.95 -7.17
CA ILE A 130 -0.01 -16.81 -6.94
C ILE A 130 0.60 -16.43 -8.28
N ALA A 131 0.25 -15.25 -8.79
CA ALA A 131 0.81 -14.72 -10.03
C ALA A 131 2.16 -14.03 -9.80
N ASN A 132 2.33 -13.34 -8.66
CA ASN A 132 3.57 -12.69 -8.26
C ASN A 132 3.67 -12.62 -6.73
N PHE A 133 4.89 -12.66 -6.22
CA PHE A 133 5.19 -12.53 -4.80
C PHE A 133 6.37 -11.57 -4.62
N SER A 134 6.12 -10.41 -4.03
CA SER A 134 7.15 -9.43 -3.67
C SER A 134 7.26 -9.35 -2.15
N LEU A 135 8.48 -9.47 -1.63
CA LEU A 135 8.78 -9.36 -0.22
C LEU A 135 9.85 -8.29 -0.01
N GLY A 136 9.50 -7.27 0.75
CA GLY A 136 10.46 -6.31 1.29
C GLY A 136 10.64 -6.53 2.78
N ARG A 137 11.81 -6.19 3.30
CA ARG A 137 12.09 -6.23 4.74
C ARG A 137 12.81 -4.97 5.18
N ARG A 138 12.66 -4.63 6.45
CA ARG A 138 13.35 -3.50 7.05
C ARG A 138 14.83 -3.82 7.19
N ASP A 139 15.69 -2.80 7.01
CA ASP A 139 17.16 -2.99 7.11
C ASP A 139 17.63 -3.24 8.55
N ALA A 140 16.86 -2.80 9.55
CA ALA A 140 17.18 -2.98 10.97
C ALA A 140 15.92 -3.33 11.76
N PRO A 141 16.03 -4.10 12.86
CA PRO A 141 14.91 -4.39 13.74
C PRO A 141 14.41 -3.13 14.47
N SER A 142 13.13 -3.12 14.83
CA SER A 142 12.52 -2.02 15.59
C SER A 142 13.04 -1.92 17.02
N ALA A 143 13.43 -3.07 17.60
CA ALA A 143 14.13 -3.14 18.88
C ALA A 143 15.19 -4.25 18.86
N PRO A 144 16.26 -4.15 19.71
CA PRO A 144 17.29 -5.17 19.79
C PRO A 144 16.72 -6.57 20.10
N GLY A 145 17.05 -7.56 19.26
CA GLY A 145 16.62 -8.94 19.43
C GLY A 145 15.25 -9.27 18.83
N GLU A 146 14.53 -8.29 18.27
CA GLU A 146 13.30 -8.54 17.54
C GLU A 146 13.58 -8.97 16.09
N PRO A 147 12.73 -9.85 15.51
CA PRO A 147 12.78 -10.13 14.08
C PRO A 147 12.54 -8.86 13.26
N LEU A 148 13.14 -8.80 12.08
CA LEU A 148 12.89 -7.71 11.14
C LEU A 148 11.42 -7.69 10.73
N GLU A 149 10.88 -6.49 10.55
CA GLU A 149 9.57 -6.33 9.92
C GLU A 149 9.68 -6.53 8.42
N ALA A 150 8.67 -7.16 7.85
CA ALA A 150 8.55 -7.39 6.41
C ALA A 150 7.17 -6.99 5.91
N VAL A 151 7.14 -6.59 4.64
CA VAL A 151 5.91 -6.36 3.86
C VAL A 151 5.90 -7.35 2.70
N ALA A 152 4.87 -8.16 2.62
CA ALA A 152 4.63 -9.04 1.49
C ALA A 152 3.44 -8.54 0.66
N LEU A 153 3.64 -8.50 -0.65
CA LEU A 153 2.64 -8.17 -1.65
C LEU A 153 2.46 -9.38 -2.56
N VAL A 154 1.29 -9.97 -2.55
CA VAL A 154 1.03 -11.22 -3.30
C VAL A 154 -0.07 -10.95 -4.32
N SER A 155 0.26 -11.01 -5.63
CA SER A 155 -0.75 -10.97 -6.69
C SER A 155 -1.43 -12.32 -6.82
N THR A 156 -2.75 -12.31 -6.91
CA THR A 156 -3.57 -13.49 -7.09
C THR A 156 -4.49 -13.35 -8.32
N ASP A 157 -5.00 -14.45 -8.84
CA ASP A 157 -5.89 -14.44 -10.00
C ASP A 157 -7.32 -14.01 -9.63
N GLU A 158 -7.64 -14.01 -8.32
CA GLU A 158 -8.96 -13.65 -7.80
C GLU A 158 -8.86 -12.95 -6.44
N LEU A 159 -9.95 -12.31 -6.03
CA LEU A 159 -10.04 -11.68 -4.70
C LEU A 159 -10.04 -12.75 -3.61
N VAL A 160 -9.08 -12.67 -2.71
CA VAL A 160 -8.92 -13.65 -1.62
C VAL A 160 -9.97 -13.39 -0.53
N PRO A 161 -10.82 -14.38 -0.20
CA PRO A 161 -11.88 -14.23 0.78
C PRO A 161 -11.32 -14.14 2.21
N GLU A 162 -12.07 -13.50 3.10
CA GLU A 162 -11.68 -13.27 4.50
C GLU A 162 -11.37 -14.58 5.25
N SER A 163 -12.07 -15.66 4.94
CA SER A 163 -11.81 -16.98 5.54
C SER A 163 -10.40 -17.52 5.23
N VAL A 164 -9.84 -17.19 4.07
CA VAL A 164 -8.47 -17.56 3.70
C VAL A 164 -7.47 -16.58 4.31
N LEU A 165 -7.79 -15.27 4.34
CA LEU A 165 -6.95 -14.28 5.02
C LEU A 165 -6.83 -14.58 6.53
N ALA A 166 -7.89 -15.09 7.16
CA ALA A 166 -7.84 -15.55 8.54
C ALA A 166 -6.82 -16.70 8.71
N GLN A 167 -6.82 -17.70 7.81
CA GLN A 167 -5.83 -18.78 7.83
C GLN A 167 -4.39 -18.27 7.65
N LEU A 168 -4.16 -17.21 6.85
CA LEU A 168 -2.84 -16.58 6.77
C LEU A 168 -2.41 -15.97 8.11
N ARG A 169 -3.35 -15.35 8.83
CA ARG A 169 -3.12 -14.74 10.14
C ARG A 169 -3.01 -15.76 11.30
N ASP A 170 -3.34 -17.04 11.08
CA ASP A 170 -3.09 -18.10 12.06
C ASP A 170 -1.59 -18.28 12.34
N ASN A 171 -0.72 -17.89 11.40
CA ASN A 171 0.70 -17.83 11.69
C ASN A 171 1.02 -16.58 12.53
N PRO A 172 1.56 -16.71 13.75
CA PRO A 172 1.82 -15.59 14.67
C PRO A 172 2.80 -14.53 14.11
N ALA A 173 3.62 -14.90 13.13
CA ALA A 173 4.48 -13.96 12.43
C ALA A 173 3.72 -13.03 11.48
N VAL A 174 2.52 -13.39 11.02
CA VAL A 174 1.66 -12.56 10.17
C VAL A 174 0.86 -11.62 11.05
N LYS A 175 1.21 -10.35 11.06
CA LYS A 175 0.55 -9.33 11.89
C LYS A 175 -0.67 -8.71 11.22
N PHE A 176 -0.69 -8.70 9.89
CA PHE A 176 -1.76 -8.14 9.10
C PHE A 176 -1.82 -8.82 7.74
N ALA A 177 -3.03 -9.10 7.25
CA ALA A 177 -3.28 -9.56 5.88
C ALA A 177 -4.63 -9.02 5.40
N ARG A 178 -4.65 -8.43 4.21
CA ARG A 178 -5.86 -7.91 3.58
C ARG A 178 -5.81 -8.10 2.07
N SER A 179 -6.93 -8.48 1.47
CA SER A 179 -7.09 -8.52 0.03
C SER A 179 -7.57 -7.17 -0.49
N VAL A 180 -7.01 -6.73 -1.62
CA VAL A 180 -7.30 -5.46 -2.28
C VAL A 180 -7.50 -5.72 -3.77
N GLU A 181 -8.51 -5.09 -4.37
CA GLU A 181 -8.75 -5.09 -5.81
C GLU A 181 -8.37 -3.73 -6.39
N PHE A 182 -7.53 -3.73 -7.41
CA PHE A 182 -7.23 -2.57 -8.23
C PHE A 182 -7.96 -2.70 -9.56
N ARG A 183 -8.89 -1.80 -9.81
CA ARG A 183 -9.60 -1.69 -11.09
C ARG A 183 -8.86 -0.72 -11.99
N ALA A 184 -8.61 -1.13 -13.22
CA ALA A 184 -8.07 -0.27 -14.26
C ALA A 184 -9.08 0.81 -14.68
#